data_2339d1d2ae58a31f61567be7f9c1f281
#
_entry.id   2339d1d2ae58a31f61567be7f9c1f281
#
_cell.length_a   1.000
_cell.length_b   1.000
_cell.length_c   1.000
_cell.angle_alpha   90.00
_cell.angle_beta   90.00
_cell.angle_gamma   90.00
#
_symmetry.space_group_name_H-M   'P 1'
#
loop_
_entity.id
_entity.type
_entity.pdbx_description
1 polymer ?
#
loop_
_entity_poly.entity_id
_entity_poly.type
_entity_poly.pdbx_seq_one_letter_code
_entity_poly.pdbx_strand_id
1 'polypeptide(L)'
;MKPSYECKKLCLVFLMAMLIFSLAGYSKSDAGQQGQLEGYPIDSDILTTRQRTVVPGPKPSVPILLNEVSKYSQYGYGNWTYGSGLPYDKRFDIMPTTYSGSAVTKKTKLLNFFTMSDIHITDKESPNQLIYLQRLHPTLPVGAALYSGNMLFTTQVLDAAVQTVNTLHKQNPIDFGISLGDACNSTQYNETRWYIDVLDGKVITPSSGAHLGADTIDYQKAYQAAGLDKTIPWYQTLGNHDHFWMGSIPVDYSLRTDLRQSYISDEVFATGDILANPAIINNHDYYMGVLDGSTLYGDIKYAGPVKDFKSPPKVAADPDRRSLLRTEWMKEFFKTSSSPVGHGFNLTDANTGFACYSFVPKSNIPIKVIVLDDTQKEDDNSADIHGHGYLNATRWAWLKKELADGDAAGQLMIIAAHVPINVEVTAPKSEMGWWLDPQNAVTLPNLMAELQRHPNLIMWISGHRHLNTVKAFISPDPVNAPEKGFWQVETSSLRDFPQQFRTFEIYLNSDNTISIVTTDVDPAVQDGTPAAKSRKYAIAATQIVGAWDLTTKWNPTNDPTIKPMPTGSYNAELVKQLSPEMVDKMKTLGTLIGK
;
A
#
# COMPACT_ATOMS: atom_id res chain seq x y z
N MET A 1 63.06 13.68 34.60
CA MET A 1 63.01 12.41 35.35
C MET A 1 61.93 11.52 34.68
N LYS A 2 62.36 10.38 34.16
CA LYS A 2 61.42 9.41 33.53
C LYS A 2 60.77 8.63 34.69
N PRO A 3 59.43 8.43 34.65
CA PRO A 3 58.77 7.58 35.64
C PRO A 3 59.15 6.11 35.42
N SER A 4 59.43 5.41 36.55
CA SER A 4 59.91 4.05 36.59
C SER A 4 58.87 3.04 36.00
N TYR A 5 59.41 1.98 35.43
CA TYR A 5 58.66 0.90 34.72
C TYR A 5 57.65 0.13 35.60
N GLU A 6 57.77 0.21 36.89
CA GLU A 6 56.95 -0.43 37.92
C GLU A 6 55.55 0.21 38.06
N CYS A 7 55.41 1.53 37.81
CA CYS A 7 54.15 2.23 37.97
C CYS A 7 53.17 1.90 36.80
N LYS A 8 53.71 1.49 35.63
CA LYS A 8 52.89 1.12 34.48
C LYS A 8 52.29 -0.29 34.60
N LYS A 9 52.94 -1.21 35.32
CA LYS A 9 52.39 -2.56 35.55
C LYS A 9 51.26 -2.55 36.59
N LEU A 10 51.30 -1.68 37.57
CA LEU A 10 50.26 -1.58 38.58
C LEU A 10 48.96 -0.97 38.01
N CYS A 11 49.06 0.02 37.12
CA CYS A 11 47.90 0.59 36.45
C CYS A 11 47.23 -0.39 35.46
N LEU A 12 48.01 -1.27 34.80
CA LEU A 12 47.45 -2.24 33.87
C LEU A 12 46.71 -3.39 34.58
N VAL A 13 47.19 -3.78 35.78
CA VAL A 13 46.54 -4.82 36.60
C VAL A 13 45.24 -4.28 37.23
N PHE A 14 45.18 -3.01 37.62
CA PHE A 14 43.94 -2.39 38.11
C PHE A 14 42.88 -2.17 37.00
N LEU A 15 43.29 -1.83 35.77
CA LEU A 15 42.36 -1.73 34.63
C LEU A 15 41.81 -3.10 34.19
N MET A 16 42.65 -4.16 34.22
CA MET A 16 42.18 -5.51 33.92
C MET A 16 41.29 -6.09 35.03
N ALA A 17 41.52 -5.75 36.29
CA ALA A 17 40.66 -6.17 37.40
C ALA A 17 39.30 -5.47 37.37
N MET A 18 39.20 -4.19 36.95
CA MET A 18 37.93 -3.51 36.77
C MET A 18 37.13 -4.00 35.53
N LEU A 19 37.79 -4.46 34.46
CA LEU A 19 37.11 -5.10 33.32
C LEU A 19 36.59 -6.51 33.63
N ILE A 20 37.22 -7.23 34.58
CA ILE A 20 36.78 -8.57 34.98
C ILE A 20 35.60 -8.51 35.96
N PHE A 21 35.51 -7.47 36.79
CA PHE A 21 34.37 -7.28 37.70
C PHE A 21 33.14 -6.70 37.07
N SER A 22 33.25 -6.03 35.90
CA SER A 22 32.08 -5.58 35.12
C SER A 22 31.47 -6.68 34.24
N LEU A 23 32.13 -7.84 34.09
CA LEU A 23 31.61 -9.00 33.36
C LEU A 23 31.04 -10.11 34.25
N ALA A 24 31.18 -9.99 35.57
CA ALA A 24 30.68 -10.98 36.54
C ALA A 24 29.34 -10.59 37.20
N GLY A 25 28.74 -9.46 36.82
CA GLY A 25 27.49 -8.94 37.38
C GLY A 25 26.25 -9.18 36.51
N TYR A 26 26.36 -9.79 35.35
CA TYR A 26 25.20 -10.35 34.64
C TYR A 26 24.96 -11.77 35.18
N SER A 27 24.21 -11.85 36.27
CA SER A 27 23.56 -13.09 36.65
C SER A 27 22.72 -13.54 35.45
N LYS A 28 22.91 -14.77 35.02
CA LYS A 28 21.90 -15.50 34.29
C LYS A 28 20.61 -15.47 35.11
N SER A 29 19.82 -14.43 34.98
CA SER A 29 18.41 -14.52 35.30
C SER A 29 17.81 -15.45 34.27
N ASP A 30 17.34 -16.57 34.72
CA ASP A 30 16.45 -17.54 34.12
C ASP A 30 16.24 -17.35 32.61
N ALA A 31 16.88 -18.22 31.83
CA ALA A 31 16.32 -18.68 30.58
C ALA A 31 15.02 -19.44 30.92
N GLY A 32 14.05 -18.76 31.52
CA GLY A 32 12.65 -19.14 31.50
C GLY A 32 12.31 -19.25 30.02
N GLN A 33 11.73 -20.39 29.63
CA GLN A 33 11.15 -20.63 28.33
C GLN A 33 10.48 -19.32 27.86
N GLN A 34 11.12 -18.56 26.97
CA GLN A 34 10.42 -17.60 26.13
C GLN A 34 9.45 -18.45 25.34
N GLY A 35 8.19 -18.51 25.80
CA GLY A 35 7.13 -19.18 25.07
C GLY A 35 7.20 -18.62 23.65
N GLN A 36 7.23 -19.50 22.67
CA GLN A 36 7.22 -19.12 21.26
C GLN A 36 6.05 -18.16 21.08
N LEU A 37 6.32 -16.94 20.61
CA LEU A 37 5.25 -15.98 20.34
C LEU A 37 4.30 -16.60 19.31
N GLU A 38 3.02 -16.55 19.61
CA GLU A 38 1.98 -17.07 18.72
C GLU A 38 1.58 -15.98 17.69
N GLY A 39 1.18 -16.42 16.51
CA GLY A 39 0.53 -15.58 15.51
C GLY A 39 -0.96 -15.44 15.78
N TYR A 40 -1.59 -14.47 15.16
CA TYR A 40 -3.04 -14.32 15.21
C TYR A 40 -3.69 -15.30 14.21
N PRO A 41 -4.70 -16.07 14.63
CA PRO A 41 -5.40 -16.97 13.71
C PRO A 41 -6.33 -16.21 12.76
N ILE A 42 -6.57 -16.80 11.60
CA ILE A 42 -7.60 -16.36 10.65
C ILE A 42 -8.77 -17.36 10.63
N ASP A 43 -9.90 -16.96 10.02
CA ASP A 43 -11.02 -17.86 9.76
C ASP A 43 -10.56 -19.06 8.92
N SER A 44 -11.08 -20.25 9.24
CA SER A 44 -10.77 -21.47 8.49
C SER A 44 -11.38 -21.48 7.09
N ASP A 45 -12.53 -20.81 6.91
CA ASP A 45 -13.25 -20.72 5.65
C ASP A 45 -12.72 -19.56 4.81
N ILE A 46 -11.68 -19.84 4.03
CA ILE A 46 -11.11 -18.84 3.12
C ILE A 46 -11.95 -18.78 1.85
N LEU A 47 -12.68 -17.69 1.72
CA LEU A 47 -13.56 -17.41 0.61
C LEU A 47 -13.18 -16.07 -0.02
N THR A 48 -13.43 -15.95 -1.32
CA THR A 48 -13.32 -14.67 -2.03
C THR A 48 -14.68 -13.97 -2.07
N THR A 49 -14.71 -12.74 -2.55
CA THR A 49 -15.95 -11.99 -2.75
C THR A 49 -16.88 -12.65 -3.79
N ARG A 50 -16.42 -13.69 -4.48
CA ARG A 50 -17.26 -14.55 -5.34
C ARG A 50 -18.26 -15.40 -4.54
N GLN A 51 -17.90 -15.79 -3.33
CA GLN A 51 -18.75 -16.65 -2.50
C GLN A 51 -19.49 -15.84 -1.43
N ARG A 52 -18.86 -14.85 -0.83
CA ARG A 52 -19.47 -13.96 0.16
C ARG A 52 -18.79 -12.60 0.17
N THR A 53 -19.51 -11.56 0.58
CA THR A 53 -18.97 -10.19 0.71
C THR A 53 -19.23 -9.64 2.10
N VAL A 54 -18.34 -8.77 2.57
CA VAL A 54 -18.57 -7.96 3.77
C VAL A 54 -19.59 -6.86 3.42
N VAL A 55 -20.72 -6.86 4.11
CA VAL A 55 -21.77 -5.85 3.94
C VAL A 55 -21.91 -5.07 5.24
N PRO A 56 -21.53 -3.81 5.24
CA PRO A 56 -21.72 -2.95 6.39
C PRO A 56 -23.19 -2.76 6.77
N GLY A 57 -23.42 -2.65 8.06
CA GLY A 57 -24.73 -2.28 8.58
C GLY A 57 -25.09 -0.82 8.26
N PRO A 58 -26.33 -0.42 8.52
CA PRO A 58 -26.77 0.96 8.28
C PRO A 58 -25.97 1.93 9.16
N LYS A 59 -25.75 3.16 8.64
CA LYS A 59 -25.12 4.22 9.41
C LYS A 59 -25.95 4.53 10.64
N PRO A 60 -25.37 4.50 11.87
CA PRO A 60 -26.08 4.89 13.09
C PRO A 60 -26.53 6.35 13.09
N SER A 61 -27.60 6.65 13.83
CA SER A 61 -28.20 7.97 13.88
C SER A 61 -27.49 8.97 14.83
N VAL A 62 -26.75 8.45 15.81
CA VAL A 62 -26.03 9.31 16.77
C VAL A 62 -24.69 9.71 16.16
N PRO A 63 -24.43 10.99 15.88
CA PRO A 63 -23.15 11.42 15.29
C PRO A 63 -22.02 11.29 16.33
N ILE A 64 -20.88 10.79 15.89
CA ILE A 64 -19.63 10.73 16.66
C ILE A 64 -18.46 11.14 15.76
N LEU A 65 -17.30 11.42 16.37
CA LEU A 65 -16.06 11.74 15.66
C LEU A 65 -15.17 10.50 15.47
N LEU A 66 -14.29 10.54 14.49
CA LEU A 66 -13.34 9.43 14.22
C LEU A 66 -12.47 9.06 15.42
N ASN A 67 -12.11 10.03 16.25
CA ASN A 67 -11.29 9.81 17.44
C ASN A 67 -12.09 9.30 18.68
N GLU A 68 -13.40 9.15 18.57
CA GLU A 68 -14.24 8.62 19.64
C GLU A 68 -14.39 7.10 19.54
N VAL A 69 -13.27 6.40 19.34
CA VAL A 69 -13.20 4.95 19.06
C VAL A 69 -13.91 4.11 20.14
N SER A 70 -13.81 4.49 21.41
CA SER A 70 -14.52 3.85 22.53
C SER A 70 -16.04 3.87 22.39
N LYS A 71 -16.58 4.80 21.62
CA LYS A 71 -18.00 4.96 21.37
C LYS A 71 -18.53 4.16 20.17
N TYR A 72 -17.65 3.64 19.30
CA TYR A 72 -18.07 2.95 18.09
C TYR A 72 -19.07 1.84 18.36
N SER A 73 -18.71 0.88 19.21
CA SER A 73 -19.60 -0.23 19.58
C SER A 73 -20.84 0.22 20.34
N GLN A 74 -20.70 1.23 21.20
CA GLN A 74 -21.82 1.76 22.01
C GLN A 74 -22.95 2.29 21.14
N TYR A 75 -22.64 2.95 20.03
CA TYR A 75 -23.62 3.53 19.13
C TYR A 75 -23.89 2.70 17.88
N GLY A 76 -23.30 1.50 17.78
CA GLY A 76 -23.55 0.55 16.69
C GLY A 76 -22.75 0.83 15.41
N TYR A 77 -21.68 1.65 15.47
CA TYR A 77 -20.77 1.83 14.36
C TYR A 77 -19.89 0.60 14.13
N GLY A 78 -19.54 0.34 12.89
CA GLY A 78 -18.69 -0.78 12.51
C GLY A 78 -19.41 -2.14 12.48
N ASN A 79 -20.74 -2.18 12.64
CA ASN A 79 -21.50 -3.41 12.47
C ASN A 79 -21.53 -3.83 11.00
N TRP A 80 -21.40 -5.11 10.74
CA TRP A 80 -21.42 -5.69 9.40
C TRP A 80 -21.92 -7.13 9.43
N THR A 81 -22.29 -7.66 8.26
CA THR A 81 -22.67 -9.06 8.04
C THR A 81 -22.02 -9.58 6.77
N TYR A 82 -22.02 -10.90 6.59
CA TYR A 82 -21.75 -11.46 5.26
C TYR A 82 -23.00 -11.41 4.40
N GLY A 83 -22.88 -10.82 3.21
CA GLY A 83 -23.85 -10.88 2.15
C GLY A 83 -23.52 -11.96 1.12
N SER A 84 -24.37 -12.08 0.10
CA SER A 84 -24.14 -12.97 -1.04
C SER A 84 -22.85 -12.61 -1.78
N GLY A 85 -22.24 -13.62 -2.41
CA GLY A 85 -21.13 -13.39 -3.32
C GLY A 85 -21.51 -12.58 -4.56
N LEU A 86 -20.53 -11.88 -5.11
CA LEU A 86 -20.70 -11.06 -6.31
C LEU A 86 -20.33 -11.86 -7.57
N PRO A 87 -21.17 -11.86 -8.61
CA PRO A 87 -20.81 -12.45 -9.90
C PRO A 87 -19.66 -11.70 -10.56
N TYR A 88 -19.01 -12.33 -11.54
CA TYR A 88 -18.14 -11.58 -12.44
C TYR A 88 -19.00 -10.74 -13.39
N ASP A 89 -18.73 -9.44 -13.46
CA ASP A 89 -19.22 -8.59 -14.53
C ASP A 89 -18.36 -8.85 -15.79
N LYS A 90 -18.99 -9.35 -16.84
CA LYS A 90 -18.30 -9.59 -18.11
C LYS A 90 -18.21 -8.28 -18.88
N ARG A 91 -16.98 -7.85 -19.13
CA ARG A 91 -16.66 -6.55 -19.73
C ARG A 91 -16.06 -6.74 -21.12
N PHE A 92 -16.74 -6.15 -22.09
CA PHE A 92 -16.36 -6.18 -23.52
C PHE A 92 -16.13 -4.78 -24.08
N ASP A 93 -16.00 -3.76 -23.25
CA ASP A 93 -15.99 -2.35 -23.60
C ASP A 93 -14.90 -1.99 -24.63
N ILE A 94 -13.78 -2.70 -24.62
CA ILE A 94 -12.66 -2.51 -25.56
C ILE A 94 -12.67 -3.49 -26.74
N MET A 95 -13.72 -4.32 -26.82
CA MET A 95 -13.90 -5.26 -27.91
C MET A 95 -14.71 -4.62 -29.05
N PRO A 96 -14.64 -5.16 -30.28
CA PRO A 96 -15.56 -4.75 -31.34
C PRO A 96 -17.01 -4.80 -30.88
N THR A 97 -17.84 -3.86 -31.30
CA THR A 97 -19.28 -3.77 -30.91
C THR A 97 -20.08 -5.01 -31.27
N THR A 98 -19.62 -5.79 -32.21
CA THR A 98 -20.24 -7.07 -32.65
C THR A 98 -19.82 -8.27 -31.79
N TYR A 99 -18.87 -8.10 -30.89
CA TYR A 99 -18.38 -9.18 -30.04
C TYR A 99 -19.36 -9.48 -28.90
N SER A 100 -19.82 -10.73 -28.84
CA SER A 100 -20.78 -11.17 -27.81
C SER A 100 -20.16 -12.09 -26.76
N GLY A 101 -18.98 -12.66 -27.03
CA GLY A 101 -18.36 -13.66 -26.17
C GLY A 101 -19.16 -14.97 -26.04
N SER A 102 -20.20 -15.16 -26.86
CA SER A 102 -21.01 -16.37 -26.83
C SER A 102 -20.22 -17.59 -27.29
N ALA A 103 -20.35 -18.71 -26.57
CA ALA A 103 -19.61 -19.97 -26.80
C ALA A 103 -18.08 -19.88 -26.62
N VAL A 104 -17.54 -18.76 -26.10
CA VAL A 104 -16.14 -18.63 -25.79
C VAL A 104 -15.82 -19.34 -24.47
N THR A 105 -14.80 -20.18 -24.47
CA THR A 105 -14.31 -20.89 -23.27
C THR A 105 -12.86 -20.54 -22.99
N LYS A 106 -12.48 -20.49 -21.71
CA LYS A 106 -11.07 -20.35 -21.31
C LYS A 106 -10.34 -21.65 -21.60
N LYS A 107 -9.27 -21.60 -22.41
CA LYS A 107 -8.48 -22.76 -22.79
C LYS A 107 -7.28 -23.00 -21.89
N THR A 108 -6.50 -21.95 -21.65
CA THR A 108 -5.20 -22.07 -21.01
C THR A 108 -5.02 -20.93 -20.02
N LYS A 109 -4.74 -21.26 -18.76
CA LYS A 109 -4.30 -20.27 -17.77
C LYS A 109 -2.86 -19.90 -18.06
N LEU A 110 -2.63 -18.62 -18.31
CA LEU A 110 -1.31 -18.06 -18.59
C LEU A 110 -0.63 -17.61 -17.30
N LEU A 111 -1.38 -16.90 -16.44
CA LEU A 111 -0.82 -16.28 -15.24
C LEU A 111 -1.86 -16.23 -14.13
N ASN A 112 -1.39 -16.38 -12.88
CA ASN A 112 -2.17 -16.20 -11.66
C ASN A 112 -1.35 -15.38 -10.67
N PHE A 113 -1.83 -14.21 -10.24
CA PHE A 113 -1.11 -13.35 -9.31
C PHE A 113 -2.04 -12.56 -8.41
N PHE A 114 -1.51 -11.96 -7.35
CA PHE A 114 -2.27 -11.07 -6.49
C PHE A 114 -1.64 -9.67 -6.43
N THR A 115 -2.46 -8.69 -6.09
CA THR A 115 -2.04 -7.33 -5.77
C THR A 115 -2.52 -6.95 -4.39
N MET A 116 -1.66 -6.26 -3.63
CA MET A 116 -1.99 -5.50 -2.43
C MET A 116 -1.63 -4.04 -2.68
N SER A 117 -2.33 -3.11 -2.06
CA SER A 117 -2.08 -1.68 -2.22
C SER A 117 -2.43 -0.92 -0.96
N ASP A 118 -1.81 0.25 -0.78
CA ASP A 118 -2.23 1.22 0.23
C ASP A 118 -2.36 0.56 1.61
N ILE A 119 -1.31 -0.14 2.01
CA ILE A 119 -1.25 -0.92 3.26
C ILE A 119 -1.10 0.02 4.44
N HIS A 120 -0.33 1.09 4.25
CA HIS A 120 -0.12 2.16 5.23
C HIS A 120 0.24 1.62 6.62
N ILE A 121 1.28 0.79 6.70
CA ILE A 121 1.83 0.42 8.01
C ILE A 121 2.14 1.68 8.78
N THR A 122 1.51 1.83 9.95
CA THR A 122 1.51 3.07 10.70
C THR A 122 2.19 2.90 12.06
N ASP A 123 3.20 3.71 12.35
CA ASP A 123 3.64 3.94 13.72
C ASP A 123 2.70 4.95 14.39
N LYS A 124 1.68 4.41 15.04
CA LYS A 124 0.63 5.17 15.71
C LYS A 124 1.12 6.04 16.89
N GLU A 125 2.29 5.72 17.45
CA GLU A 125 2.91 6.47 18.55
C GLU A 125 3.90 7.54 18.06
N SER A 126 4.10 7.65 16.73
CA SER A 126 4.91 8.71 16.14
C SER A 126 4.29 10.09 16.40
N PRO A 127 5.10 11.08 16.81
CA PRO A 127 4.60 12.42 17.13
C PRO A 127 4.15 13.23 15.90
N ASN A 128 4.29 12.69 14.69
CA ASN A 128 4.12 13.40 13.43
C ASN A 128 3.01 12.82 12.54
N GLN A 129 2.04 12.11 13.10
CA GLN A 129 0.90 11.55 12.34
C GLN A 129 -0.17 12.60 11.96
N LEU A 130 0.08 13.88 12.23
CA LEU A 130 -0.82 15.00 11.90
C LEU A 130 -2.28 14.82 12.38
N ILE A 131 -2.48 14.10 13.49
CA ILE A 131 -3.79 13.66 14.00
C ILE A 131 -4.75 14.83 14.21
N TYR A 132 -4.24 15.96 14.73
CA TYR A 132 -5.09 17.11 15.03
C TYR A 132 -5.71 17.76 13.80
N LEU A 133 -5.07 17.67 12.63
CA LEU A 133 -5.65 18.18 11.38
C LEU A 133 -6.95 17.45 11.02
N GLN A 134 -7.04 16.15 11.30
CA GLN A 134 -8.30 15.40 11.13
C GLN A 134 -9.43 15.98 12.00
N ARG A 135 -9.10 16.48 13.20
CA ARG A 135 -10.09 17.11 14.08
C ARG A 135 -10.54 18.49 13.56
N LEU A 136 -9.64 19.23 12.92
CA LEU A 136 -9.99 20.50 12.26
C LEU A 136 -10.85 20.27 11.00
N HIS A 137 -10.65 19.12 10.33
CA HIS A 137 -11.35 18.73 9.11
C HIS A 137 -12.10 17.40 9.28
N PRO A 138 -13.15 17.33 10.14
CA PRO A 138 -13.79 16.06 10.54
C PRO A 138 -14.53 15.35 9.40
N THR A 139 -14.77 16.02 8.29
CA THR A 139 -15.43 15.49 7.08
C THR A 139 -14.43 15.06 5.99
N LEU A 140 -13.12 15.14 6.27
CA LEU A 140 -12.12 14.67 5.33
C LEU A 140 -12.40 13.20 4.96
N PRO A 141 -12.43 12.84 3.66
CA PRO A 141 -12.72 11.47 3.22
C PRO A 141 -11.77 10.45 3.86
N VAL A 142 -12.25 9.22 4.11
CA VAL A 142 -11.45 8.18 4.80
C VAL A 142 -10.15 7.88 4.07
N GLY A 143 -10.17 7.76 2.75
CA GLY A 143 -8.96 7.52 1.95
C GLY A 143 -7.91 8.62 2.02
N ALA A 144 -8.29 9.83 2.44
CA ALA A 144 -7.38 10.95 2.71
C ALA A 144 -7.29 11.25 4.22
N ALA A 145 -7.82 10.39 5.09
CA ALA A 145 -7.87 10.62 6.52
C ALA A 145 -6.46 10.54 7.14
N LEU A 146 -6.09 11.58 7.85
CA LEU A 146 -4.86 11.63 8.63
C LEU A 146 -4.94 10.79 9.89
N TYR A 147 -6.15 10.53 10.37
CA TYR A 147 -6.44 9.69 11.51
C TYR A 147 -7.71 8.86 11.30
N SER A 148 -7.63 7.59 11.65
CA SER A 148 -8.79 6.70 11.84
C SER A 148 -8.40 5.57 12.81
N GLY A 149 -9.38 4.97 13.49
CA GLY A 149 -9.12 3.95 14.52
C GLY A 149 -8.47 2.67 13.98
N ASN A 150 -8.59 2.39 12.69
CA ASN A 150 -7.95 1.23 12.04
C ASN A 150 -6.42 1.36 11.92
N MET A 151 -5.84 2.57 12.08
CA MET A 151 -4.37 2.77 12.17
C MET A 151 -3.74 1.92 13.29
N LEU A 152 -4.51 1.57 14.31
CA LEU A 152 -4.02 0.75 15.43
C LEU A 152 -3.57 -0.66 15.01
N PHE A 153 -4.05 -1.20 13.86
CA PHE A 153 -3.98 -2.62 13.55
C PHE A 153 -3.35 -2.93 12.18
N THR A 154 -2.63 -2.02 11.57
CA THR A 154 -2.19 -2.16 10.16
C THR A 154 -1.28 -3.37 9.93
N THR A 155 -0.37 -3.69 10.86
CA THR A 155 0.49 -4.87 10.76
C THR A 155 -0.29 -6.18 10.86
N GLN A 156 -1.29 -6.23 11.72
CA GLN A 156 -2.13 -7.43 11.93
C GLN A 156 -3.08 -7.67 10.75
N VAL A 157 -3.54 -6.59 10.09
CA VAL A 157 -4.35 -6.70 8.86
C VAL A 157 -3.50 -7.25 7.71
N LEU A 158 -2.27 -6.77 7.57
CA LEU A 158 -1.33 -7.30 6.57
C LEU A 158 -1.04 -8.79 6.83
N ASP A 159 -0.80 -9.19 8.07
CA ASP A 159 -0.57 -10.59 8.41
C ASP A 159 -1.78 -11.47 8.07
N ALA A 160 -3.01 -11.01 8.37
CA ALA A 160 -4.23 -11.73 8.00
C ALA A 160 -4.40 -11.85 6.47
N ALA A 161 -4.05 -10.79 5.71
CA ALA A 161 -4.05 -10.82 4.25
C ALA A 161 -3.03 -11.82 3.70
N VAL A 162 -1.81 -11.84 4.26
CA VAL A 162 -0.75 -12.80 3.89
C VAL A 162 -1.18 -14.25 4.15
N GLN A 163 -1.76 -14.54 5.31
CA GLN A 163 -2.29 -15.87 5.62
C GLN A 163 -3.41 -16.28 4.66
N THR A 164 -4.26 -15.32 4.27
CA THR A 164 -5.33 -15.55 3.28
C THR A 164 -4.74 -15.89 1.91
N VAL A 165 -3.74 -15.14 1.45
CA VAL A 165 -3.00 -15.43 0.21
C VAL A 165 -2.38 -16.82 0.25
N ASN A 166 -1.70 -17.17 1.34
CA ASN A 166 -1.07 -18.49 1.50
C ASN A 166 -2.09 -19.64 1.37
N THR A 167 -3.31 -19.42 1.87
CA THR A 167 -4.37 -20.42 1.77
C THR A 167 -4.94 -20.51 0.35
N LEU A 168 -5.14 -19.38 -0.31
CA LEU A 168 -5.55 -19.34 -1.72
C LEU A 168 -4.49 -19.97 -2.63
N HIS A 169 -3.20 -19.74 -2.34
CA HIS A 169 -2.10 -20.35 -3.08
C HIS A 169 -2.11 -21.88 -3.02
N LYS A 170 -2.44 -22.46 -1.86
CA LYS A 170 -2.59 -23.93 -1.73
C LYS A 170 -3.75 -24.48 -2.55
N GLN A 171 -4.80 -23.69 -2.77
CA GLN A 171 -5.96 -24.08 -3.56
C GLN A 171 -5.72 -23.88 -5.07
N ASN A 172 -5.06 -22.80 -5.43
CA ASN A 172 -4.81 -22.37 -6.81
C ASN A 172 -3.45 -21.64 -6.86
N PRO A 173 -2.37 -22.33 -7.27
CA PRO A 173 -1.02 -21.78 -7.19
C PRO A 173 -0.88 -20.41 -7.81
N ILE A 174 -0.33 -19.49 -7.03
CA ILE A 174 -0.06 -18.09 -7.39
C ILE A 174 1.36 -18.02 -7.92
N ASP A 175 1.54 -17.39 -9.06
CA ASP A 175 2.84 -17.27 -9.73
C ASP A 175 3.70 -16.16 -9.12
N PHE A 176 3.09 -15.07 -8.67
CA PHE A 176 3.76 -13.97 -7.95
C PHE A 176 2.76 -13.06 -7.23
N GLY A 177 3.26 -12.22 -6.33
CA GLY A 177 2.53 -11.10 -5.74
C GLY A 177 3.15 -9.75 -6.12
N ILE A 178 2.37 -8.67 -6.11
CA ILE A 178 2.90 -7.33 -6.27
C ILE A 178 2.17 -6.35 -5.34
N SER A 179 2.94 -5.58 -4.57
CA SER A 179 2.44 -4.43 -3.85
C SER A 179 2.47 -3.21 -4.77
N LEU A 180 1.34 -2.51 -4.84
CA LEU A 180 1.17 -1.36 -5.74
C LEU A 180 1.54 -0.02 -5.08
N GLY A 181 2.34 -0.05 -4.02
CA GLY A 181 2.81 1.15 -3.33
C GLY A 181 2.04 1.46 -2.05
N ASP A 182 2.47 2.51 -1.37
CA ASP A 182 1.99 2.94 -0.05
C ASP A 182 2.05 1.82 0.98
N ALA A 183 3.24 1.21 1.07
CA ALA A 183 3.54 0.18 2.06
C ALA A 183 3.58 0.75 3.48
N CYS A 184 4.19 1.93 3.67
CA CYS A 184 4.23 2.68 4.92
C CYS A 184 3.29 3.90 4.88
N ASN A 185 2.96 4.43 6.05
CA ASN A 185 2.09 5.60 6.16
C ASN A 185 2.85 6.92 6.02
N SER A 186 4.11 6.97 6.46
CA SER A 186 4.88 8.22 6.50
C SER A 186 6.37 8.03 6.30
N THR A 187 6.78 7.13 5.41
CA THR A 187 8.18 6.86 5.03
C THR A 187 9.14 6.64 6.21
N GLN A 188 8.65 6.11 7.34
CA GLN A 188 9.47 5.81 8.51
C GLN A 188 10.18 4.45 8.36
N TYR A 189 11.38 4.35 8.95
CA TYR A 189 12.15 3.11 8.93
C TYR A 189 11.43 1.96 9.64
N ASN A 190 10.87 2.18 10.82
CA ASN A 190 10.13 1.16 11.55
C ASN A 190 8.87 0.70 10.79
N GLU A 191 8.12 1.61 10.16
CA GLU A 191 6.96 1.27 9.33
C GLU A 191 7.39 0.38 8.15
N THR A 192 8.45 0.75 7.42
CA THR A 192 9.02 -0.02 6.31
C THR A 192 9.51 -1.39 6.76
N ARG A 193 10.17 -1.46 7.94
CA ARG A 193 10.64 -2.75 8.47
C ARG A 193 9.50 -3.64 8.89
N TRP A 194 8.49 -3.12 9.61
CA TRP A 194 7.32 -3.92 9.97
C TRP A 194 6.59 -4.48 8.74
N TYR A 195 6.49 -3.68 7.67
CA TYR A 195 5.93 -4.16 6.40
C TYR A 195 6.70 -5.37 5.84
N ILE A 196 8.01 -5.22 5.64
CA ILE A 196 8.86 -6.28 5.08
C ILE A 196 8.90 -7.50 6.02
N ASP A 197 9.00 -7.26 7.32
CA ASP A 197 9.13 -8.31 8.33
C ASP A 197 7.84 -9.13 8.51
N VAL A 198 6.65 -8.55 8.27
CA VAL A 198 5.40 -9.32 8.18
C VAL A 198 5.43 -10.28 6.99
N LEU A 199 5.87 -9.81 5.82
CA LEU A 199 5.99 -10.65 4.61
C LEU A 199 7.08 -11.72 4.77
N ASP A 200 8.15 -11.43 5.51
CA ASP A 200 9.23 -12.35 5.83
C ASP A 200 8.85 -13.39 6.92
N GLY A 201 7.75 -13.20 7.64
CA GLY A 201 7.32 -14.07 8.73
C GLY A 201 8.18 -13.93 9.98
N LYS A 202 8.54 -12.70 10.35
CA LYS A 202 9.32 -12.41 11.57
C LYS A 202 8.42 -12.06 12.74
N VAL A 203 9.00 -11.94 13.91
CA VAL A 203 8.35 -11.36 15.08
C VAL A 203 8.15 -9.86 14.84
N ILE A 204 6.94 -9.40 15.03
CA ILE A 204 6.57 -7.99 14.91
C ILE A 204 6.30 -7.43 16.30
N THR A 205 6.95 -6.33 16.63
CA THR A 205 6.64 -5.51 17.81
C THR A 205 6.02 -4.21 17.30
N PRO A 206 4.70 -4.11 17.20
CA PRO A 206 4.02 -2.98 16.54
C PRO A 206 3.85 -1.80 17.49
N SER A 207 4.90 -1.43 18.19
CA SER A 207 4.97 -0.30 19.12
C SER A 207 6.32 0.36 19.03
N SER A 208 6.43 1.63 19.43
CA SER A 208 7.65 2.41 19.36
C SER A 208 7.85 3.26 20.63
N GLY A 209 9.00 3.91 20.74
CA GLY A 209 9.33 4.77 21.87
C GLY A 209 9.38 4.02 23.20
N ALA A 210 8.45 4.31 24.10
CA ALA A 210 8.39 3.67 25.42
C ALA A 210 7.69 2.30 25.40
N HIS A 211 7.22 1.81 24.25
CA HIS A 211 6.48 0.56 24.10
C HIS A 211 5.30 0.42 25.09
N LEU A 212 4.58 1.50 25.32
CA LEU A 212 3.46 1.53 26.24
C LEU A 212 2.38 0.50 25.84
N GLY A 213 1.92 -0.29 26.79
CA GLY A 213 0.90 -1.31 26.57
C GLY A 213 1.36 -2.56 25.80
N ALA A 214 2.64 -2.70 25.47
CA ALA A 214 3.18 -3.83 24.71
C ALA A 214 2.90 -5.20 25.35
N ASP A 215 2.73 -5.28 26.68
CA ASP A 215 2.41 -6.52 27.39
C ASP A 215 0.91 -6.78 27.49
N THR A 216 0.04 -5.77 27.34
CA THR A 216 -1.37 -5.85 27.71
C THR A 216 -2.35 -5.48 26.61
N ILE A 217 -1.99 -4.54 25.74
CA ILE A 217 -2.86 -3.99 24.70
C ILE A 217 -2.69 -4.76 23.40
N ASP A 218 -3.74 -5.29 22.85
CA ASP A 218 -3.70 -6.21 21.70
C ASP A 218 -3.06 -5.62 20.43
N TYR A 219 -3.25 -4.34 20.15
CA TYR A 219 -2.62 -3.68 19.00
C TYR A 219 -1.14 -3.31 19.23
N GLN A 220 -0.64 -3.45 20.47
CA GLN A 220 0.76 -3.18 20.86
C GLN A 220 1.59 -4.45 21.06
N LYS A 221 0.91 -5.58 21.35
CA LYS A 221 1.60 -6.83 21.67
C LYS A 221 2.42 -7.34 20.51
N ALA A 222 3.62 -7.81 20.84
CA ALA A 222 4.44 -8.55 19.90
C ALA A 222 3.75 -9.87 19.49
N TYR A 223 3.89 -10.25 18.22
CA TYR A 223 3.35 -11.48 17.68
C TYR A 223 4.26 -12.06 16.60
N GLN A 224 4.13 -13.35 16.31
CA GLN A 224 4.82 -14.03 15.21
C GLN A 224 3.97 -13.86 13.94
N ALA A 225 4.47 -13.11 12.95
CA ALA A 225 3.82 -13.03 11.65
C ALA A 225 3.95 -14.37 10.89
N ALA A 226 2.94 -14.70 10.11
CA ALA A 226 2.91 -15.95 9.34
C ALA A 226 3.95 -15.98 8.21
N GLY A 227 4.22 -14.83 7.61
CA GLY A 227 5.03 -14.71 6.40
C GLY A 227 4.34 -15.19 5.14
N LEU A 228 4.70 -14.62 4.01
CA LEU A 228 4.26 -15.08 2.71
C LEU A 228 4.92 -16.42 2.37
N ASP A 229 4.17 -17.33 1.76
CA ASP A 229 4.70 -18.61 1.31
C ASP A 229 5.93 -18.39 0.43
N LYS A 230 7.06 -19.02 0.77
CA LYS A 230 8.37 -18.80 0.14
C LYS A 230 8.43 -19.20 -1.34
N THR A 231 7.43 -19.91 -1.83
CA THR A 231 7.31 -20.26 -3.24
C THR A 231 6.65 -19.16 -4.06
N ILE A 232 6.09 -18.13 -3.41
CA ILE A 232 5.50 -16.96 -4.07
C ILE A 232 6.54 -15.83 -4.08
N PRO A 233 7.20 -15.55 -5.22
CA PRO A 233 7.98 -14.33 -5.34
C PRO A 233 7.07 -13.11 -5.27
N TRP A 234 7.52 -12.02 -4.62
CA TRP A 234 6.75 -10.79 -4.59
C TRP A 234 7.57 -9.58 -4.98
N TYR A 235 6.90 -8.56 -5.51
CA TYR A 235 7.50 -7.38 -6.13
C TYR A 235 6.91 -6.11 -5.52
N GLN A 236 7.66 -5.00 -5.57
CA GLN A 236 7.28 -3.75 -4.93
C GLN A 236 7.22 -2.60 -5.93
N THR A 237 6.12 -1.86 -5.92
CA THR A 237 5.97 -0.56 -6.58
C THR A 237 6.17 0.55 -5.54
N LEU A 238 6.72 1.69 -5.92
CA LEU A 238 6.84 2.85 -5.05
C LEU A 238 5.54 3.66 -5.05
N GLY A 239 4.98 3.93 -3.86
CA GLY A 239 3.87 4.86 -3.66
C GLY A 239 4.32 6.21 -3.11
N ASN A 240 3.44 7.19 -3.05
CA ASN A 240 3.78 8.52 -2.54
C ASN A 240 4.07 8.53 -1.03
N HIS A 241 3.37 7.72 -0.21
CA HIS A 241 3.65 7.57 1.21
C HIS A 241 4.98 6.86 1.53
N ASP A 242 5.54 6.16 0.55
CA ASP A 242 6.81 5.44 0.71
C ASP A 242 8.03 6.38 0.71
N HIS A 243 7.89 7.62 0.22
CA HIS A 243 8.98 8.59 0.19
C HIS A 243 8.59 10.04 0.54
N PHE A 244 7.30 10.29 0.83
CA PHE A 244 6.83 11.57 1.38
C PHE A 244 6.24 11.37 2.79
N TRP A 245 6.41 12.35 3.67
CA TRP A 245 5.66 12.38 4.93
C TRP A 245 4.17 12.49 4.65
N MET A 246 3.41 11.58 5.22
CA MET A 246 1.96 11.49 5.01
C MET A 246 1.56 11.56 3.52
N GLY A 247 2.43 11.02 2.66
CA GLY A 247 2.24 10.95 1.22
C GLY A 247 2.36 12.27 0.45
N SER A 248 2.58 13.39 1.13
CA SER A 248 2.39 14.71 0.51
C SER A 248 3.52 15.70 0.75
N ILE A 249 4.41 15.45 1.72
CA ILE A 249 5.44 16.41 2.11
C ILE A 249 6.82 15.82 1.88
N PRO A 250 7.66 16.39 0.97
CA PRO A 250 9.00 15.86 0.68
C PRO A 250 9.92 15.80 1.90
N VAL A 251 10.61 14.68 2.10
CA VAL A 251 11.49 14.41 3.25
C VAL A 251 12.78 15.24 3.20
N ASP A 252 13.35 15.41 2.03
CA ASP A 252 14.65 16.04 1.81
C ASP A 252 14.58 17.56 1.59
N TYR A 253 13.38 18.14 1.65
CA TYR A 253 13.20 19.56 1.45
C TYR A 253 13.86 20.37 2.58
N SER A 254 14.82 21.21 2.23
CA SER A 254 15.70 21.92 3.19
C SER A 254 14.98 22.79 4.21
N LEU A 255 13.79 23.32 3.87
CA LEU A 255 12.96 24.14 4.78
C LEU A 255 12.22 23.31 5.85
N ARG A 256 12.34 21.98 5.82
CA ARG A 256 11.62 21.06 6.72
C ARG A 256 12.53 20.24 7.63
N THR A 257 13.73 20.76 7.91
CA THR A 257 14.71 20.08 8.79
C THR A 257 14.12 19.81 10.17
N ASP A 258 13.34 20.74 10.73
CA ASP A 258 12.71 20.57 12.04
C ASP A 258 11.70 19.42 12.05
N LEU A 259 10.97 19.21 10.95
CA LEU A 259 10.04 18.11 10.80
C LEU A 259 10.78 16.76 10.86
N ARG A 260 11.92 16.61 10.16
CA ARG A 260 12.74 15.39 10.23
C ARG A 260 13.23 15.08 11.64
N GLN A 261 13.65 16.09 12.38
CA GLN A 261 14.13 15.92 13.76
C GLN A 261 12.99 15.53 14.70
N SER A 262 11.79 16.08 14.52
CA SER A 262 10.68 15.78 15.40
C SER A 262 10.21 14.31 15.31
N TYR A 263 10.43 13.62 14.19
CA TYR A 263 10.12 12.19 14.08
C TYR A 263 10.92 11.32 15.08
N ILE A 264 12.18 11.63 15.30
CA ILE A 264 13.08 10.84 16.16
C ILE A 264 13.21 11.42 17.57
N SER A 265 12.81 12.67 17.78
CA SER A 265 12.96 13.39 19.04
C SER A 265 11.89 13.01 20.08
N ASP A 266 11.95 13.68 21.22
CA ASP A 266 10.94 13.57 22.27
C ASP A 266 9.83 14.64 22.16
N GLU A 267 9.82 15.45 21.09
CA GLU A 267 8.88 16.56 20.90
C GLU A 267 7.69 16.17 20.03
N VAL A 268 6.51 16.62 20.44
CA VAL A 268 5.31 16.51 19.60
C VAL A 268 5.34 17.60 18.54
N PHE A 269 5.21 17.22 17.29
CA PHE A 269 5.25 18.15 16.17
C PHE A 269 4.11 19.18 16.25
N ALA A 270 4.44 20.44 15.98
CA ALA A 270 3.47 21.53 15.88
C ALA A 270 3.54 22.17 14.50
N THR A 271 2.38 22.41 13.90
CA THR A 271 2.25 23.07 12.59
C THR A 271 0.98 23.91 12.53
N GLY A 272 0.82 24.72 11.49
CA GLY A 272 -0.44 25.37 11.14
C GLY A 272 -1.42 24.41 10.48
N ASP A 273 -2.57 24.93 10.05
CA ASP A 273 -3.54 24.16 9.25
C ASP A 273 -3.09 24.06 7.79
N ILE A 274 -2.20 23.08 7.52
CA ILE A 274 -1.60 22.88 6.19
C ILE A 274 -2.61 22.43 5.13
N LEU A 275 -3.76 21.90 5.52
CA LEU A 275 -4.83 21.55 4.58
C LEU A 275 -5.56 22.81 4.08
N ALA A 276 -5.65 23.83 4.92
CA ALA A 276 -6.17 25.12 4.49
C ALA A 276 -5.13 25.93 3.70
N ASN A 277 -3.84 25.85 4.08
CA ASN A 277 -2.74 26.54 3.42
C ASN A 277 -1.41 25.80 3.63
N PRO A 278 -0.88 25.08 2.63
CA PRO A 278 0.39 24.34 2.75
C PRO A 278 1.60 25.20 3.17
N ALA A 279 1.59 26.50 2.84
CA ALA A 279 2.71 27.40 3.13
C ALA A 279 2.91 27.66 4.64
N ILE A 280 1.95 27.32 5.51
CA ILE A 280 2.04 27.54 6.95
C ILE A 280 2.53 26.32 7.73
N ILE A 281 3.19 25.38 7.08
CA ILE A 281 3.75 24.16 7.71
C ILE A 281 4.72 24.50 8.87
N ASN A 282 5.42 25.62 8.77
CA ASN A 282 6.35 26.07 9.81
C ASN A 282 5.68 26.94 10.90
N ASN A 283 4.36 27.14 10.84
CA ASN A 283 3.64 27.78 11.93
C ASN A 283 3.47 26.78 13.08
N HIS A 284 3.69 27.22 14.30
CA HIS A 284 3.48 26.39 15.49
C HIS A 284 2.13 26.70 16.14
N ASP A 285 1.03 26.57 15.35
CA ASP A 285 -0.31 26.91 15.83
C ASP A 285 -0.94 25.78 16.65
N TYR A 286 -0.68 24.52 16.25
CA TYR A 286 -1.31 23.35 16.83
C TYR A 286 -0.30 22.22 17.02
N TYR A 287 -0.27 21.60 18.23
CA TYR A 287 0.37 20.29 18.41
C TYR A 287 -0.47 19.20 17.76
N MET A 288 0.19 18.33 16.99
CA MET A 288 -0.47 17.32 16.16
C MET A 288 -0.97 16.12 16.94
N GLY A 289 -0.41 15.86 18.13
CA GLY A 289 -0.83 14.75 18.99
C GLY A 289 -0.17 13.42 18.67
N VAL A 290 -0.34 12.49 19.60
CA VAL A 290 0.10 11.09 19.52
C VAL A 290 -0.98 10.17 20.05
N LEU A 291 -0.95 8.89 19.66
CA LEU A 291 -1.81 7.88 20.26
C LEU A 291 -1.17 7.29 21.52
N ASP A 292 -1.97 7.11 22.55
CA ASP A 292 -1.54 6.48 23.80
C ASP A 292 -1.63 4.97 23.69
N GLY A 293 -0.50 4.32 23.47
CA GLY A 293 -0.39 2.87 23.40
C GLY A 293 -0.80 2.13 24.66
N SER A 294 -0.95 2.81 25.81
CA SER A 294 -1.38 2.21 27.08
C SER A 294 -2.91 2.12 27.24
N THR A 295 -3.69 2.66 26.31
CA THR A 295 -5.16 2.64 26.37
C THR A 295 -5.77 1.66 25.36
N LEU A 296 -6.94 1.12 25.68
CA LEU A 296 -7.61 0.11 24.82
C LEU A 296 -7.97 0.61 23.41
N TYR A 297 -8.11 1.92 23.26
CA TYR A 297 -8.63 2.55 22.05
C TYR A 297 -7.65 3.52 21.39
N GLY A 298 -6.41 3.60 21.88
CA GLY A 298 -5.42 4.56 21.37
C GLY A 298 -5.87 6.00 21.58
N ASP A 299 -6.11 6.40 22.84
CA ASP A 299 -6.57 7.75 23.15
C ASP A 299 -5.55 8.79 22.66
N ILE A 300 -6.04 9.88 22.09
CA ILE A 300 -5.17 10.94 21.57
C ILE A 300 -4.69 11.82 22.72
N LYS A 301 -3.36 11.97 22.82
CA LYS A 301 -2.69 12.88 23.76
C LYS A 301 -2.01 14.02 23.02
N TYR A 302 -1.85 15.13 23.68
CA TYR A 302 -1.03 16.26 23.23
C TYR A 302 -1.45 16.87 21.89
N ALA A 303 -2.74 16.84 21.56
CA ALA A 303 -3.29 17.42 20.35
C ALA A 303 -4.09 18.69 20.66
N GLY A 304 -3.82 19.78 19.95
CA GLY A 304 -4.59 21.03 20.10
C GLY A 304 -3.77 22.31 19.99
N PRO A 305 -4.42 23.46 20.18
CA PRO A 305 -3.76 24.76 20.08
C PRO A 305 -2.56 24.88 21.01
N VAL A 306 -1.41 25.32 20.52
CA VAL A 306 -0.16 25.44 21.30
C VAL A 306 -0.35 26.32 22.54
N LYS A 307 -1.15 27.38 22.44
CA LYS A 307 -1.49 28.29 23.55
C LYS A 307 -2.16 27.62 24.75
N ASP A 308 -2.76 26.43 24.57
CA ASP A 308 -3.48 25.71 25.63
C ASP A 308 -2.52 24.84 26.46
N PHE A 309 -1.25 24.73 26.06
CA PHE A 309 -0.20 23.96 26.75
C PHE A 309 0.73 24.89 27.55
N LYS A 310 0.99 24.53 28.81
CA LYS A 310 1.92 25.30 29.67
C LYS A 310 3.37 25.17 29.25
N SER A 311 3.72 24.06 28.61
CA SER A 311 5.05 23.75 28.06
C SER A 311 4.89 22.79 26.89
N PRO A 312 5.87 22.71 25.96
CA PRO A 312 5.86 21.72 24.90
C PRO A 312 5.68 20.30 25.44
N PRO A 313 4.71 19.54 24.94
CA PRO A 313 4.50 18.16 25.36
C PRO A 313 5.64 17.25 24.88
N LYS A 314 5.96 16.21 25.67
CA LYS A 314 7.03 15.28 25.40
C LYS A 314 6.51 13.85 25.23
N VAL A 315 7.16 13.11 24.35
CA VAL A 315 6.99 11.68 24.11
C VAL A 315 8.34 10.96 24.26
N ALA A 316 8.34 9.63 24.29
CA ALA A 316 9.61 8.92 24.25
C ALA A 316 10.21 9.03 22.83
N ALA A 317 11.47 9.46 22.76
CA ALA A 317 12.23 9.50 21.51
C ALA A 317 12.47 8.08 20.98
N ASP A 318 12.50 7.93 19.65
CA ASP A 318 12.80 6.66 19.02
C ASP A 318 13.57 6.87 17.70
N PRO A 319 14.83 6.43 17.60
CA PRO A 319 15.63 6.58 16.38
C PRO A 319 15.09 5.78 15.21
N ASP A 320 14.27 4.75 15.43
CA ASP A 320 13.68 3.93 14.36
C ASP A 320 12.47 4.58 13.69
N ARG A 321 11.99 5.70 14.21
CA ARG A 321 11.05 6.59 13.53
C ARG A 321 11.69 7.46 12.45
N ARG A 322 13.02 7.33 12.21
CA ARG A 322 13.70 8.16 11.21
C ARG A 322 13.06 8.03 9.84
N SER A 323 12.89 9.17 9.17
CA SER A 323 12.39 9.21 7.80
C SER A 323 13.43 8.64 6.84
N LEU A 324 12.99 7.83 5.89
CA LEU A 324 13.82 7.29 4.83
C LEU A 324 13.73 8.18 3.58
N LEU A 325 14.87 8.47 2.99
CA LEU A 325 14.92 8.96 1.61
C LEU A 325 14.55 7.82 0.66
N ARG A 326 14.09 8.13 -0.54
CA ARG A 326 13.75 7.12 -1.56
C ARG A 326 14.84 6.07 -1.74
N THR A 327 16.10 6.50 -1.82
CA THR A 327 17.26 5.60 -1.95
C THR A 327 17.48 4.71 -0.72
N GLU A 328 17.14 5.18 0.46
CA GLU A 328 17.23 4.41 1.70
C GLU A 328 16.07 3.42 1.80
N TRP A 329 14.86 3.86 1.48
CA TRP A 329 13.66 3.02 1.43
C TRP A 329 13.85 1.84 0.48
N MET A 330 14.27 2.08 -0.76
CA MET A 330 14.54 1.01 -1.73
C MET A 330 15.58 0.01 -1.23
N LYS A 331 16.59 0.45 -0.47
CA LYS A 331 17.63 -0.44 0.08
C LYS A 331 17.12 -1.36 1.19
N GLU A 332 16.03 -1.01 1.89
CA GLU A 332 15.47 -1.88 2.91
C GLU A 332 14.96 -3.22 2.32
N PHE A 333 14.52 -3.24 1.06
CA PHE A 333 14.05 -4.44 0.36
C PHE A 333 15.15 -5.47 0.07
N PHE A 334 16.42 -5.09 0.22
CA PHE A 334 17.55 -6.05 0.17
C PHE A 334 17.80 -6.76 1.50
N LYS A 335 17.17 -6.30 2.58
CA LYS A 335 17.25 -6.89 3.93
C LYS A 335 16.03 -7.78 4.19
N THR A 336 15.86 -8.79 3.38
CA THR A 336 14.71 -9.69 3.36
C THR A 336 15.14 -11.16 3.37
N SER A 337 14.25 -12.04 3.81
CA SER A 337 14.38 -13.51 3.68
C SER A 337 13.45 -14.09 2.62
N SER A 338 12.60 -13.30 2.01
CA SER A 338 11.71 -13.66 0.92
C SER A 338 12.33 -13.35 -0.46
N SER A 339 11.67 -13.74 -1.53
CA SER A 339 12.24 -13.75 -2.89
C SER A 339 11.38 -12.90 -3.85
N PRO A 340 11.99 -12.25 -4.85
CA PRO A 340 13.44 -12.08 -5.05
C PRO A 340 14.02 -11.04 -4.09
N VAL A 341 15.31 -11.15 -3.76
CA VAL A 341 16.00 -10.10 -2.99
C VAL A 341 15.95 -8.78 -3.74
N GLY A 342 15.58 -7.71 -3.05
CA GLY A 342 15.32 -6.41 -3.65
C GLY A 342 13.92 -6.25 -4.22
N HIS A 343 13.13 -7.32 -4.28
CA HIS A 343 11.72 -7.34 -4.73
C HIS A 343 11.46 -6.57 -6.03
N GLY A 344 12.38 -6.73 -6.99
CA GLY A 344 12.40 -6.09 -8.29
C GLY A 344 13.44 -4.95 -8.40
N PHE A 345 13.76 -4.27 -7.33
CA PHE A 345 14.82 -3.27 -7.34
C PHE A 345 16.20 -3.94 -7.46
N ASN A 346 17.11 -3.29 -8.18
CA ASN A 346 18.53 -3.63 -8.16
C ASN A 346 19.32 -2.56 -7.40
N LEU A 347 20.51 -2.90 -6.94
CA LEU A 347 21.32 -1.99 -6.11
C LEU A 347 21.76 -0.71 -6.84
N THR A 348 21.97 -0.78 -8.16
CA THR A 348 22.36 0.39 -8.96
C THR A 348 21.22 1.41 -8.97
N ASP A 349 20.01 0.96 -9.27
CA ASP A 349 18.82 1.82 -9.30
C ASP A 349 18.44 2.31 -7.90
N ALA A 350 18.56 1.46 -6.88
CA ALA A 350 18.35 1.86 -5.49
C ALA A 350 19.32 2.97 -5.02
N ASN A 351 20.56 3.00 -5.54
CA ASN A 351 21.51 4.07 -5.23
C ASN A 351 21.17 5.41 -5.88
N THR A 352 20.37 5.40 -6.94
CA THR A 352 19.96 6.61 -7.68
C THR A 352 18.50 6.99 -7.42
N GLY A 353 17.75 6.13 -6.71
CA GLY A 353 16.31 6.33 -6.47
C GLY A 353 15.45 6.07 -7.71
N PHE A 354 15.95 5.33 -8.70
CA PHE A 354 15.19 4.96 -9.89
C PHE A 354 14.37 3.71 -9.63
N ALA A 355 13.07 3.88 -9.28
CA ALA A 355 12.21 2.80 -8.83
C ALA A 355 11.40 2.13 -9.96
N CYS A 356 11.90 2.17 -11.20
CA CYS A 356 11.28 1.48 -12.33
C CYS A 356 12.09 0.22 -12.70
N TYR A 357 11.38 -0.85 -13.02
CA TYR A 357 11.98 -2.10 -13.50
C TYR A 357 10.96 -2.94 -14.26
N SER A 358 11.39 -4.00 -14.93
CA SER A 358 10.48 -4.96 -15.55
C SER A 358 10.93 -6.39 -15.32
N PHE A 359 9.99 -7.32 -15.37
CA PHE A 359 10.27 -8.74 -15.24
C PHE A 359 9.29 -9.60 -16.04
N VAL A 360 9.68 -10.85 -16.28
CA VAL A 360 8.86 -11.87 -16.92
C VAL A 360 8.56 -12.94 -15.86
N PRO A 361 7.31 -13.05 -15.38
CA PRO A 361 6.98 -13.94 -14.26
C PRO A 361 7.24 -15.43 -14.56
N LYS A 362 6.99 -15.84 -15.80
CA LYS A 362 7.15 -17.24 -16.26
C LYS A 362 7.88 -17.23 -17.59
N SER A 363 9.05 -17.84 -17.66
CA SER A 363 9.92 -17.81 -18.84
C SER A 363 9.29 -18.41 -20.11
N ASN A 364 8.33 -19.33 -19.94
CA ASN A 364 7.60 -19.97 -21.04
C ASN A 364 6.29 -19.26 -21.42
N ILE A 365 5.91 -18.19 -20.73
CA ILE A 365 4.69 -17.40 -21.00
C ILE A 365 5.13 -15.99 -21.43
N PRO A 366 4.72 -15.50 -22.60
CA PRO A 366 5.16 -14.20 -23.11
C PRO A 366 4.34 -13.07 -22.48
N ILE A 367 4.45 -12.92 -21.15
CA ILE A 367 3.87 -11.80 -20.40
C ILE A 367 4.99 -11.09 -19.67
N LYS A 368 5.09 -9.78 -19.85
CA LYS A 368 6.01 -8.87 -19.19
C LYS A 368 5.26 -7.95 -18.25
N VAL A 369 5.76 -7.79 -17.04
CA VAL A 369 5.29 -6.80 -16.07
C VAL A 369 6.28 -5.65 -16.04
N ILE A 370 5.80 -4.44 -16.24
CA ILE A 370 6.54 -3.18 -16.24
C ILE A 370 6.13 -2.44 -14.96
N VAL A 371 7.02 -2.36 -13.99
CA VAL A 371 6.79 -1.62 -12.75
C VAL A 371 7.29 -0.21 -12.93
N LEU A 372 6.38 0.75 -12.79
CA LEU A 372 6.61 2.16 -13.08
C LEU A 372 6.46 2.99 -11.81
N ASP A 373 7.49 3.74 -11.47
CA ASP A 373 7.39 4.83 -10.52
C ASP A 373 6.76 6.03 -11.22
N ASP A 374 5.52 6.31 -10.90
CA ASP A 374 4.73 7.43 -11.40
C ASP A 374 4.44 8.49 -10.34
N THR A 375 5.27 8.54 -9.28
CA THR A 375 5.19 9.53 -8.21
C THR A 375 6.00 10.78 -8.53
N GLN A 376 5.71 11.88 -7.85
CA GLN A 376 6.38 13.17 -8.04
C GLN A 376 7.85 13.15 -7.58
N LYS A 377 8.56 14.23 -7.84
CA LYS A 377 9.91 14.45 -7.33
C LYS A 377 9.87 14.91 -5.87
N GLU A 378 10.92 14.58 -5.13
CA GLU A 378 11.14 15.05 -3.77
C GLU A 378 11.73 16.47 -3.73
N ASP A 379 12.47 16.86 -4.75
CA ASP A 379 13.37 18.04 -4.77
C ASP A 379 12.91 19.16 -5.72
N ASP A 380 11.62 19.26 -6.00
CA ASP A 380 11.08 20.30 -6.88
C ASP A 380 11.07 21.71 -6.26
N ASN A 381 11.45 21.85 -4.99
CA ASN A 381 11.43 23.06 -4.19
C ASN A 381 10.04 23.72 -4.06
N SER A 382 8.97 23.02 -4.41
CA SER A 382 7.63 23.54 -4.21
C SER A 382 7.19 23.38 -2.76
N ALA A 383 6.34 24.30 -2.30
CA ALA A 383 5.61 24.16 -1.04
C ALA A 383 4.25 23.50 -1.27
N ASP A 384 4.03 22.97 -2.46
CA ASP A 384 2.79 22.35 -2.86
C ASP A 384 2.63 20.94 -2.25
N ILE A 385 1.40 20.45 -2.22
CA ILE A 385 1.09 19.10 -1.80
C ILE A 385 1.45 18.14 -2.93
N HIS A 386 2.27 17.13 -2.62
CA HIS A 386 2.65 16.06 -3.53
C HIS A 386 1.64 14.90 -3.45
N GLY A 387 1.73 13.94 -4.36
CA GLY A 387 0.85 12.77 -4.42
C GLY A 387 0.19 12.56 -5.79
N HIS A 388 0.50 13.45 -6.75
CA HIS A 388 -0.04 13.37 -8.12
C HIS A 388 0.69 12.35 -8.97
N GLY A 389 0.04 11.89 -10.05
CA GLY A 389 0.69 11.15 -11.12
C GLY A 389 1.70 12.04 -11.87
N TYR A 390 2.93 11.53 -12.02
CA TYR A 390 4.05 12.31 -12.57
C TYR A 390 5.11 11.42 -13.22
N LEU A 391 5.59 11.84 -14.38
CA LEU A 391 6.75 11.23 -15.03
C LEU A 391 7.78 12.30 -15.42
N ASN A 392 9.00 12.15 -14.94
CA ASN A 392 10.11 12.93 -15.48
C ASN A 392 10.61 12.38 -16.84
N ALA A 393 11.47 13.11 -17.53
CA ALA A 393 11.97 12.75 -18.86
C ALA A 393 12.65 11.36 -18.89
N THR A 394 13.38 10.99 -17.83
CA THR A 394 14.06 9.71 -17.73
C THR A 394 13.09 8.54 -17.63
N ARG A 395 12.12 8.62 -16.71
CA ARG A 395 11.10 7.58 -16.54
C ARG A 395 10.20 7.47 -17.76
N TRP A 396 9.86 8.60 -18.38
CA TRP A 396 9.09 8.63 -19.63
C TRP A 396 9.83 7.97 -20.80
N ALA A 397 11.11 8.26 -20.97
CA ALA A 397 11.93 7.62 -22.01
C ALA A 397 12.09 6.11 -21.75
N TRP A 398 12.26 5.71 -20.48
CA TRP A 398 12.37 4.33 -20.08
C TRP A 398 11.04 3.56 -20.36
N LEU A 399 9.89 4.11 -19.97
CA LEU A 399 8.59 3.49 -20.22
C LEU A 399 8.37 3.23 -21.71
N LYS A 400 8.63 4.23 -22.56
CA LYS A 400 8.50 4.06 -24.03
C LYS A 400 9.39 2.94 -24.55
N LYS A 401 10.62 2.83 -24.03
CA LYS A 401 11.53 1.76 -24.42
C LYS A 401 11.01 0.38 -23.98
N GLU A 402 10.53 0.27 -22.74
CA GLU A 402 10.01 -1.00 -22.21
C GLU A 402 8.79 -1.50 -22.98
N LEU A 403 7.91 -0.59 -23.40
CA LEU A 403 6.76 -0.90 -24.24
C LEU A 403 7.18 -1.36 -25.64
N ALA A 404 8.09 -0.63 -26.29
CA ALA A 404 8.61 -0.99 -27.61
C ALA A 404 9.36 -2.33 -27.59
N ASP A 405 10.18 -2.57 -26.57
CA ASP A 405 10.89 -3.85 -26.38
C ASP A 405 9.90 -5.01 -26.18
N GLY A 406 8.81 -4.78 -25.42
CA GLY A 406 7.76 -5.77 -25.20
C GLY A 406 7.03 -6.15 -26.49
N ASP A 407 6.68 -5.16 -27.33
CA ASP A 407 6.08 -5.43 -28.64
C ASP A 407 7.05 -6.18 -29.56
N ALA A 408 8.31 -5.73 -29.64
CA ALA A 408 9.34 -6.38 -30.47
C ALA A 408 9.61 -7.83 -30.03
N ALA A 409 9.52 -8.11 -28.74
CA ALA A 409 9.65 -9.47 -28.20
C ALA A 409 8.34 -10.29 -28.33
N GLY A 410 7.24 -9.69 -28.80
CA GLY A 410 5.93 -10.29 -28.84
C GLY A 410 5.47 -10.71 -27.44
N GLN A 411 5.49 -9.83 -26.50
CA GLN A 411 5.04 -10.05 -25.12
C GLN A 411 3.77 -9.24 -24.85
N LEU A 412 2.80 -9.86 -24.20
CA LEU A 412 1.71 -9.11 -23.56
C LEU A 412 2.30 -8.32 -22.39
N MET A 413 1.83 -7.11 -22.18
CA MET A 413 2.39 -6.22 -21.18
C MET A 413 1.35 -5.82 -20.13
N ILE A 414 1.79 -5.81 -18.87
CA ILE A 414 1.06 -5.25 -17.73
C ILE A 414 1.92 -4.13 -17.17
N ILE A 415 1.34 -2.93 -17.01
CA ILE A 415 1.99 -1.86 -16.26
C ILE A 415 1.46 -1.90 -14.83
N ALA A 416 2.36 -1.93 -13.86
CA ALA A 416 2.05 -1.80 -12.44
C ALA A 416 2.63 -0.48 -11.94
N ALA A 417 1.77 0.43 -11.51
CA ALA A 417 2.14 1.74 -11.00
C ALA A 417 1.26 2.06 -9.78
N HIS A 418 1.64 3.07 -9.01
CA HIS A 418 0.84 3.43 -7.84
C HIS A 418 -0.36 4.28 -8.22
N VAL A 419 -0.16 5.35 -8.98
CA VAL A 419 -1.20 6.32 -9.31
C VAL A 419 -1.97 5.89 -10.57
N PRO A 420 -3.31 5.87 -10.54
CA PRO A 420 -4.11 5.56 -11.72
C PRO A 420 -4.05 6.70 -12.74
N ILE A 421 -4.14 6.39 -14.04
CA ILE A 421 -4.17 7.37 -15.10
C ILE A 421 -5.60 7.78 -15.47
N ASN A 422 -5.73 9.03 -15.96
CA ASN A 422 -6.99 9.58 -16.48
C ASN A 422 -8.19 9.35 -15.53
N VAL A 423 -7.96 9.50 -14.24
CA VAL A 423 -9.00 9.65 -13.24
C VAL A 423 -9.07 11.12 -12.89
N GLU A 424 -10.18 11.73 -13.23
CA GLU A 424 -10.34 13.16 -13.01
C GLU A 424 -10.66 13.45 -11.56
N VAL A 425 -10.18 14.57 -11.12
CA VAL A 425 -10.45 15.13 -9.82
C VAL A 425 -11.01 16.52 -10.01
N THR A 426 -12.06 16.81 -9.28
CA THR A 426 -12.81 18.04 -9.40
C THR A 426 -12.09 19.29 -8.87
N ALA A 427 -10.92 19.14 -8.25
CA ALA A 427 -10.15 20.23 -7.68
C ALA A 427 -8.74 20.33 -8.25
N PRO A 428 -8.31 21.55 -8.66
CA PRO A 428 -7.01 21.79 -9.30
C PRO A 428 -5.75 21.48 -8.47
N LYS A 429 -5.86 21.00 -7.26
CA LYS A 429 -4.73 20.65 -6.37
C LYS A 429 -4.98 19.38 -5.58
N SER A 430 -5.82 18.50 -6.11
CA SER A 430 -6.11 17.24 -5.46
C SER A 430 -4.95 16.24 -5.71
N GLU A 431 -4.53 15.53 -4.68
CA GLU A 431 -3.52 14.48 -4.74
C GLU A 431 -3.92 13.31 -5.64
N MET A 432 -5.21 13.18 -5.94
CA MET A 432 -5.76 12.00 -6.54
C MET A 432 -5.70 12.00 -8.07
N GLY A 433 -4.71 11.35 -8.62
CA GLY A 433 -4.68 10.99 -10.05
C GLY A 433 -4.38 12.13 -11.01
N TRP A 434 -3.87 13.23 -10.54
CA TRP A 434 -3.65 14.41 -11.38
C TRP A 434 -2.37 14.34 -12.20
N TRP A 435 -2.53 14.25 -13.51
CA TRP A 435 -1.45 14.24 -14.50
C TRP A 435 -1.24 15.59 -15.19
N LEU A 436 -1.71 16.70 -14.59
CA LEU A 436 -1.62 18.05 -15.15
C LEU A 436 -0.47 18.89 -14.56
N ASP A 437 0.41 18.28 -13.78
CA ASP A 437 1.59 18.96 -13.25
C ASP A 437 2.42 19.53 -14.39
N PRO A 438 2.71 20.86 -14.40
CA PRO A 438 3.48 21.50 -15.47
C PRO A 438 4.92 20.99 -15.56
N GLN A 439 5.44 20.32 -14.54
CA GLN A 439 6.77 19.71 -14.55
C GLN A 439 6.77 18.30 -15.16
N ASN A 440 5.61 17.70 -15.44
CA ASN A 440 5.52 16.45 -16.16
C ASN A 440 6.23 16.53 -17.53
N ALA A 441 7.07 15.53 -17.83
CA ALA A 441 7.70 15.41 -19.14
C ALA A 441 6.74 14.97 -20.25
N VAL A 442 5.54 14.53 -19.87
CA VAL A 442 4.49 14.08 -20.78
C VAL A 442 3.12 14.58 -20.30
N THR A 443 2.31 15.07 -21.22
CA THR A 443 0.91 15.40 -20.94
C THR A 443 0.05 14.15 -20.92
N LEU A 444 -1.08 14.15 -20.20
CA LEU A 444 -2.01 13.03 -20.18
C LEU A 444 -2.45 12.58 -21.58
N PRO A 445 -2.84 13.48 -22.52
CA PRO A 445 -3.18 13.06 -23.88
C PRO A 445 -2.01 12.36 -24.62
N ASN A 446 -0.77 12.81 -24.42
CA ASN A 446 0.39 12.20 -25.04
C ASN A 446 0.75 10.85 -24.41
N LEU A 447 0.59 10.73 -23.09
CA LEU A 447 0.72 9.44 -22.40
C LEU A 447 -0.29 8.43 -22.94
N MET A 448 -1.57 8.83 -23.04
CA MET A 448 -2.61 7.97 -23.59
C MET A 448 -2.35 7.58 -25.04
N ALA A 449 -1.93 8.53 -25.86
CA ALA A 449 -1.59 8.26 -27.26
C ALA A 449 -0.44 7.25 -27.39
N GLU A 450 0.57 7.33 -26.53
CA GLU A 450 1.66 6.36 -26.52
C GLU A 450 1.20 4.99 -26.05
N LEU A 451 0.49 4.88 -24.95
CA LEU A 451 0.00 3.60 -24.43
C LEU A 451 -0.87 2.88 -25.49
N GLN A 452 -1.73 3.61 -26.18
CA GLN A 452 -2.60 3.06 -27.22
C GLN A 452 -1.88 2.76 -28.54
N ARG A 453 -0.61 3.07 -28.71
CA ARG A 453 0.22 2.60 -29.84
C ARG A 453 0.67 1.16 -29.69
N HIS A 454 0.61 0.62 -28.46
CA HIS A 454 1.11 -0.71 -28.11
C HIS A 454 -0.02 -1.72 -27.98
N PRO A 455 -0.34 -2.49 -29.04
CA PRO A 455 -1.47 -3.42 -29.05
C PRO A 455 -1.34 -4.56 -28.04
N ASN A 456 -0.10 -4.82 -27.59
CA ASN A 456 0.19 -5.86 -26.62
C ASN A 456 0.07 -5.37 -25.15
N LEU A 457 -0.17 -4.09 -24.90
CA LEU A 457 -0.52 -3.59 -23.58
C LEU A 457 -1.94 -4.08 -23.22
N ILE A 458 -2.06 -4.92 -22.19
CA ILE A 458 -3.35 -5.48 -21.81
C ILE A 458 -3.97 -4.76 -20.63
N MET A 459 -3.15 -4.26 -19.70
CA MET A 459 -3.65 -3.74 -18.44
C MET A 459 -2.66 -2.77 -17.78
N TRP A 460 -3.22 -1.75 -17.12
CA TRP A 460 -2.59 -0.93 -16.10
C TRP A 460 -3.20 -1.29 -14.75
N ILE A 461 -2.41 -1.65 -13.75
CA ILE A 461 -2.85 -1.92 -12.38
C ILE A 461 -2.31 -0.86 -11.43
N SER A 462 -3.15 -0.38 -10.50
CA SER A 462 -2.79 0.71 -9.58
C SER A 462 -3.54 0.63 -8.26
N GLY A 463 -3.20 1.52 -7.33
CA GLY A 463 -3.83 1.76 -6.04
C GLY A 463 -4.19 3.22 -5.82
N HIS A 464 -3.65 3.84 -4.75
CA HIS A 464 -3.67 5.28 -4.44
C HIS A 464 -5.01 5.84 -3.98
N ARG A 465 -6.11 5.54 -4.65
CA ARG A 465 -7.43 6.09 -4.31
C ARG A 465 -8.22 5.25 -3.29
N HIS A 466 -7.65 4.13 -2.84
CA HIS A 466 -8.26 3.18 -1.91
C HIS A 466 -9.58 2.57 -2.42
N LEU A 467 -9.75 2.49 -3.74
CA LEU A 467 -10.98 2.02 -4.39
C LEU A 467 -10.73 0.80 -5.27
N ASN A 468 -11.71 -0.09 -5.37
CA ASN A 468 -11.72 -1.15 -6.37
C ASN A 468 -12.43 -0.67 -7.62
N THR A 469 -11.72 -0.16 -8.63
CA THR A 469 -12.33 0.29 -9.87
C THR A 469 -11.80 -0.47 -11.08
N VAL A 470 -12.59 -0.49 -12.14
CA VAL A 470 -12.19 -0.98 -13.46
C VAL A 470 -12.61 0.05 -14.51
N LYS A 471 -11.64 0.52 -15.29
CA LYS A 471 -11.85 1.48 -16.37
C LYS A 471 -11.41 0.90 -17.70
N ALA A 472 -12.18 1.12 -18.75
CA ALA A 472 -11.82 0.76 -20.10
C ALA A 472 -11.20 1.96 -20.84
N PHE A 473 -10.02 1.76 -21.42
CA PHE A 473 -9.46 2.69 -22.39
C PHE A 473 -9.68 2.15 -23.79
N ILE A 474 -10.75 2.63 -24.41
CA ILE A 474 -11.17 2.21 -25.74
C ILE A 474 -10.14 2.66 -26.76
N SER A 475 -9.82 1.82 -27.75
CA SER A 475 -8.95 2.19 -28.87
C SER A 475 -9.40 3.47 -29.56
N PRO A 476 -8.50 4.35 -30.01
CA PRO A 476 -8.85 5.50 -30.84
C PRO A 476 -9.47 5.11 -32.19
N ASP A 477 -9.26 3.87 -32.65
CA ASP A 477 -9.92 3.25 -33.79
C ASP A 477 -10.52 1.88 -33.40
N PRO A 478 -11.68 1.89 -32.71
CA PRO A 478 -12.26 0.65 -32.18
C PRO A 478 -12.81 -0.29 -33.25
N VAL A 479 -12.94 0.17 -34.48
CA VAL A 479 -13.41 -0.63 -35.59
C VAL A 479 -12.29 -1.40 -36.29
N ASN A 480 -11.18 -0.73 -36.59
CA ASN A 480 -10.10 -1.32 -37.39
C ASN A 480 -8.91 -1.79 -36.53
N ALA A 481 -8.76 -1.26 -35.32
CA ALA A 481 -7.66 -1.58 -34.41
C ALA A 481 -8.12 -1.70 -32.94
N PRO A 482 -9.14 -2.52 -32.62
CA PRO A 482 -9.67 -2.67 -31.26
C PRO A 482 -8.61 -3.18 -30.27
N GLU A 483 -7.60 -3.91 -30.75
CA GLU A 483 -6.47 -4.42 -29.94
C GLU A 483 -5.61 -3.33 -29.29
N LYS A 484 -5.76 -2.06 -29.68
CA LYS A 484 -5.10 -0.91 -29.04
C LYS A 484 -5.83 -0.42 -27.77
N GLY A 485 -7.00 -0.93 -27.47
CA GLY A 485 -7.66 -0.71 -26.18
C GLY A 485 -6.97 -1.50 -25.07
N PHE A 486 -7.04 -1.00 -23.82
CA PHE A 486 -6.51 -1.70 -22.65
C PHE A 486 -7.36 -1.39 -21.42
N TRP A 487 -7.15 -2.15 -20.35
CA TRP A 487 -7.87 -2.00 -19.08
C TRP A 487 -7.04 -1.28 -18.04
N GLN A 488 -7.66 -0.49 -17.19
CA GLN A 488 -7.09 -0.07 -15.91
C GLN A 488 -7.88 -0.73 -14.77
N VAL A 489 -7.16 -1.28 -13.79
CA VAL A 489 -7.75 -1.92 -12.61
C VAL A 489 -7.07 -1.35 -11.37
N GLU A 490 -7.86 -0.74 -10.50
CA GLU A 490 -7.39 -0.27 -9.20
C GLU A 490 -7.70 -1.32 -8.13
N THR A 491 -6.76 -1.50 -7.22
CA THR A 491 -6.92 -2.32 -6.01
C THR A 491 -7.13 -1.40 -4.82
N SER A 492 -8.12 -1.69 -4.00
CA SER A 492 -8.40 -0.90 -2.79
C SER A 492 -7.30 -1.04 -1.74
N SER A 493 -7.39 -0.21 -0.72
CA SER A 493 -6.49 -0.21 0.42
C SER A 493 -6.72 -1.42 1.34
N LEU A 494 -5.65 -1.94 1.94
CA LEU A 494 -5.75 -2.84 3.10
C LEU A 494 -6.00 -2.09 4.41
N ARG A 495 -5.74 -0.78 4.47
CA ARG A 495 -6.01 0.06 5.64
C ARG A 495 -7.49 0.41 5.75
N ASP A 496 -8.08 0.96 4.70
CA ASP A 496 -9.42 1.53 4.72
C ASP A 496 -10.46 0.56 4.17
N PHE A 497 -11.73 0.75 4.55
CA PHE A 497 -12.81 -0.05 3.96
C PHE A 497 -12.83 0.11 2.41
N PRO A 498 -12.91 -1.00 1.65
CA PRO A 498 -13.32 -2.36 2.05
C PRO A 498 -12.24 -3.25 2.67
N GLN A 499 -11.00 -2.81 2.83
CA GLN A 499 -9.87 -3.60 3.32
C GLN A 499 -9.67 -4.89 2.51
N GLN A 500 -9.43 -4.76 1.22
CA GLN A 500 -9.33 -5.90 0.31
C GLN A 500 -8.00 -5.89 -0.43
N PHE A 501 -7.57 -7.06 -0.82
CA PHE A 501 -6.59 -7.25 -1.88
C PHE A 501 -7.27 -7.90 -3.10
N ARG A 502 -6.54 -8.07 -4.21
CA ARG A 502 -7.13 -8.54 -5.46
C ARG A 502 -6.30 -9.67 -6.06
N THR A 503 -6.97 -10.68 -6.62
CA THR A 503 -6.34 -11.72 -7.44
C THR A 503 -6.66 -11.52 -8.91
N PHE A 504 -5.72 -11.93 -9.76
CA PHE A 504 -5.84 -11.89 -11.21
C PHE A 504 -5.50 -13.24 -11.81
N GLU A 505 -6.34 -13.72 -12.69
CA GLU A 505 -6.06 -14.88 -13.53
C GLU A 505 -6.18 -14.48 -15.00
N ILE A 506 -5.14 -14.72 -15.78
CA ILE A 506 -5.11 -14.41 -17.21
C ILE A 506 -5.24 -15.71 -17.99
N TYR A 507 -6.19 -15.73 -18.92
CA TYR A 507 -6.51 -16.90 -19.74
C TYR A 507 -6.42 -16.56 -21.23
N LEU A 508 -5.90 -17.51 -22.01
CA LEU A 508 -6.11 -17.58 -23.45
C LEU A 508 -7.47 -18.26 -23.69
N ASN A 509 -8.32 -17.64 -24.47
CA ASN A 509 -9.65 -18.12 -24.82
C ASN A 509 -9.68 -18.97 -26.11
N SER A 510 -10.82 -19.65 -26.34
CA SER A 510 -11.02 -20.52 -27.51
C SER A 510 -11.05 -19.75 -28.82
N ASP A 511 -11.37 -18.49 -28.80
CA ASP A 511 -11.40 -17.56 -29.94
C ASP A 511 -10.11 -16.73 -30.09
N ASN A 512 -9.07 -17.08 -29.33
CA ASN A 512 -7.77 -16.40 -29.25
C ASN A 512 -7.83 -14.97 -28.69
N THR A 513 -8.87 -14.61 -27.94
CA THR A 513 -8.88 -13.43 -27.08
C THR A 513 -8.23 -13.75 -25.73
N ILE A 514 -7.96 -12.72 -24.93
CA ILE A 514 -7.51 -12.85 -23.53
C ILE A 514 -8.66 -12.49 -22.60
N SER A 515 -8.92 -13.35 -21.60
CA SER A 515 -9.73 -13.00 -20.42
C SER A 515 -8.81 -12.69 -19.24
N ILE A 516 -9.02 -11.53 -18.61
CA ILE A 516 -8.43 -11.14 -17.35
C ILE A 516 -9.55 -11.26 -16.30
N VAL A 517 -9.47 -12.28 -15.46
CA VAL A 517 -10.42 -12.47 -14.36
C VAL A 517 -9.85 -11.82 -13.12
N THR A 518 -10.55 -10.83 -12.59
CA THR A 518 -10.13 -10.09 -11.41
C THR A 518 -11.13 -10.28 -10.28
N THR A 519 -10.62 -10.64 -9.10
CA THR A 519 -11.45 -11.00 -7.94
C THR A 519 -10.94 -10.29 -6.69
N ASP A 520 -11.81 -9.55 -6.03
CA ASP A 520 -11.50 -8.97 -4.72
C ASP A 520 -11.56 -10.05 -3.63
N VAL A 521 -10.72 -9.89 -2.64
CA VAL A 521 -10.59 -10.83 -1.52
C VAL A 521 -10.57 -10.05 -0.22
N ASP A 522 -11.50 -10.36 0.68
CA ASP A 522 -11.44 -9.91 2.07
C ASP A 522 -10.36 -10.71 2.80
N PRO A 523 -9.39 -10.09 3.49
CA PRO A 523 -8.54 -10.82 4.41
C PRO A 523 -9.39 -11.64 5.37
N ALA A 524 -9.12 -12.91 5.53
CA ALA A 524 -9.85 -13.74 6.47
C ALA A 524 -9.50 -13.31 7.90
N VAL A 525 -10.49 -13.02 8.69
CA VAL A 525 -10.31 -12.59 10.08
C VAL A 525 -11.14 -13.47 11.01
N GLN A 526 -10.55 -13.88 12.10
CA GLN A 526 -11.26 -14.60 13.16
C GLN A 526 -11.76 -13.61 14.21
N ASP A 527 -12.99 -13.79 14.67
CA ASP A 527 -13.58 -12.94 15.70
C ASP A 527 -12.70 -12.87 16.96
N GLY A 528 -12.59 -11.66 17.52
CA GLY A 528 -11.75 -11.38 18.68
C GLY A 528 -10.30 -11.03 18.35
N THR A 529 -9.83 -11.24 17.13
CA THR A 529 -8.46 -10.84 16.71
C THR A 529 -8.36 -9.34 16.41
N PRO A 530 -7.14 -8.78 16.47
CA PRO A 530 -6.88 -7.39 16.09
C PRO A 530 -7.32 -7.05 14.65
N ALA A 531 -7.10 -7.94 13.68
CA ALA A 531 -7.53 -7.75 12.30
C ALA A 531 -9.07 -7.67 12.18
N ALA A 532 -9.81 -8.46 12.96
CA ALA A 532 -11.29 -8.36 13.01
C ALA A 532 -11.76 -7.04 13.62
N LYS A 533 -11.04 -6.50 14.61
CA LYS A 533 -11.32 -5.16 15.17
C LYS A 533 -11.05 -4.08 14.13
N SER A 534 -9.95 -4.18 13.37
CA SER A 534 -9.63 -3.25 12.30
C SER A 534 -10.75 -3.17 11.26
N ARG A 535 -11.30 -4.30 10.82
CA ARG A 535 -12.46 -4.33 9.91
C ARG A 535 -13.65 -3.53 10.45
N LYS A 536 -13.98 -3.72 11.73
CA LYS A 536 -15.05 -2.96 12.39
C LYS A 536 -14.74 -1.45 12.38
N TYR A 537 -13.51 -1.07 12.64
CA TYR A 537 -13.11 0.33 12.71
C TYR A 537 -13.03 0.97 11.31
N ALA A 538 -12.62 0.25 10.28
CA ALA A 538 -12.63 0.73 8.90
C ALA A 538 -14.07 1.02 8.43
N ILE A 539 -15.01 0.12 8.74
CA ILE A 539 -16.44 0.32 8.46
C ILE A 539 -16.98 1.52 9.25
N ALA A 540 -16.67 1.60 10.55
CA ALA A 540 -17.09 2.72 11.40
C ALA A 540 -16.59 4.07 10.84
N ALA A 541 -15.32 4.13 10.45
CA ALA A 541 -14.73 5.34 9.86
C ALA A 541 -15.48 5.78 8.61
N THR A 542 -15.79 4.86 7.70
CA THR A 542 -16.58 5.14 6.49
C THR A 542 -17.99 5.64 6.84
N GLN A 543 -18.65 5.04 7.82
CA GLN A 543 -19.97 5.47 8.31
C GLN A 543 -19.92 6.87 8.93
N ILE A 544 -18.88 7.19 9.71
CA ILE A 544 -18.74 8.48 10.40
C ILE A 544 -18.55 9.62 9.41
N VAL A 545 -17.59 9.52 8.49
CA VAL A 545 -17.30 10.60 7.53
C VAL A 545 -18.34 10.71 6.40
N GLY A 546 -19.31 9.79 6.35
CA GLY A 546 -20.36 9.81 5.32
C GLY A 546 -19.86 9.44 3.92
N ALA A 547 -18.70 8.79 3.81
CA ALA A 547 -18.14 8.28 2.56
C ALA A 547 -18.89 7.05 2.01
N TRP A 548 -20.07 6.77 2.55
CA TRP A 548 -20.85 5.57 2.27
C TRP A 548 -21.52 5.55 0.90
N ASP A 549 -21.76 6.71 0.30
CA ASP A 549 -22.22 6.75 -1.06
C ASP A 549 -21.03 6.56 -2.01
N LEU A 550 -20.57 5.33 -2.06
CA LEU A 550 -19.51 4.93 -2.99
C LEU A 550 -19.95 5.16 -4.45
N THR A 551 -21.25 5.15 -4.74
CA THR A 551 -21.74 5.27 -6.10
C THR A 551 -21.42 6.62 -6.75
N THR A 552 -21.48 7.72 -5.99
CA THR A 552 -21.13 9.06 -6.50
C THR A 552 -19.64 9.38 -6.43
N LYS A 553 -18.92 8.81 -5.45
CA LYS A 553 -17.47 9.03 -5.32
C LYS A 553 -16.64 8.20 -6.28
N TRP A 554 -17.16 7.09 -6.76
CA TRP A 554 -16.47 6.17 -7.65
C TRP A 554 -16.32 6.68 -9.08
N ASN A 555 -17.26 7.49 -9.51
CA ASN A 555 -17.30 8.00 -10.87
C ASN A 555 -17.69 9.48 -10.88
N PRO A 556 -16.85 10.37 -10.33
CA PRO A 556 -17.16 11.79 -10.26
C PRO A 556 -17.34 12.45 -11.62
N THR A 557 -16.82 11.84 -12.68
CA THR A 557 -16.89 12.34 -14.06
C THR A 557 -18.03 11.75 -14.88
N ASN A 558 -18.83 10.86 -14.27
CA ASN A 558 -19.83 10.07 -14.98
C ASN A 558 -19.25 9.27 -16.16
N ASP A 559 -18.03 8.79 -16.06
CA ASP A 559 -17.40 7.94 -17.06
C ASP A 559 -18.22 6.63 -17.22
N PRO A 560 -18.81 6.36 -18.42
CA PRO A 560 -19.69 5.22 -18.60
C PRO A 560 -18.96 3.86 -18.50
N THR A 561 -17.62 3.88 -18.52
CA THR A 561 -16.81 2.67 -18.36
C THR A 561 -16.56 2.30 -16.90
N ILE A 562 -16.82 3.20 -15.95
CA ILE A 562 -16.73 2.95 -14.51
C ILE A 562 -18.13 2.63 -13.98
N LYS A 563 -18.31 1.42 -13.45
CA LYS A 563 -19.61 0.98 -12.94
C LYS A 563 -19.72 1.16 -11.42
N PRO A 564 -20.92 1.43 -10.90
CA PRO A 564 -21.16 1.58 -9.47
C PRO A 564 -20.85 0.29 -8.69
N MET A 565 -20.34 0.42 -7.48
CA MET A 565 -19.91 -0.69 -6.63
C MET A 565 -20.42 -0.51 -5.19
N PRO A 566 -21.66 -0.87 -4.90
CA PRO A 566 -22.32 -0.55 -3.64
C PRO A 566 -21.68 -1.21 -2.40
N THR A 567 -20.91 -2.28 -2.58
CA THR A 567 -20.23 -2.98 -1.47
C THR A 567 -18.74 -2.65 -1.35
N GLY A 568 -18.21 -1.77 -2.19
CA GLY A 568 -16.76 -1.53 -2.29
C GLY A 568 -16.00 -2.62 -3.04
N SER A 569 -16.65 -3.73 -3.43
CA SER A 569 -16.02 -4.85 -4.14
C SER A 569 -16.53 -4.94 -5.57
N TYR A 570 -15.65 -5.28 -6.51
CA TYR A 570 -16.00 -5.44 -7.92
C TYR A 570 -15.21 -6.56 -8.59
N ASN A 571 -15.89 -7.66 -8.84
CA ASN A 571 -15.34 -8.79 -9.59
C ASN A 571 -15.67 -8.65 -11.08
N ALA A 572 -14.68 -8.85 -11.95
CA ALA A 572 -14.89 -8.72 -13.38
C ALA A 572 -14.13 -9.78 -14.20
N GLU A 573 -14.67 -10.08 -15.36
CA GLU A 573 -13.97 -10.77 -16.44
C GLU A 573 -13.80 -9.77 -17.60
N LEU A 574 -12.58 -9.30 -17.80
CA LEU A 574 -12.20 -8.28 -18.76
C LEU A 574 -11.65 -8.96 -20.00
N VAL A 575 -12.27 -8.71 -21.15
CA VAL A 575 -11.86 -9.37 -22.40
C VAL A 575 -11.12 -8.38 -23.29
N LYS A 576 -10.03 -8.87 -23.92
CA LYS A 576 -9.22 -8.10 -24.85
C LYS A 576 -8.93 -8.91 -26.12
N GLN A 577 -9.10 -8.24 -27.26
CA GLN A 577 -8.62 -8.74 -28.55
C GLN A 577 -7.10 -8.65 -28.65
N LEU A 578 -6.46 -9.65 -29.22
CA LEU A 578 -5.04 -9.68 -29.51
C LEU A 578 -4.77 -9.17 -30.94
N SER A 579 -3.55 -8.62 -31.16
CA SER A 579 -3.06 -8.35 -32.51
C SER A 579 -2.90 -9.65 -33.30
N PRO A 580 -2.97 -9.63 -34.65
CA PRO A 580 -2.78 -10.83 -35.46
C PRO A 580 -1.49 -11.57 -35.15
N GLU A 581 -0.37 -10.84 -34.98
CA GLU A 581 0.94 -11.39 -34.65
C GLU A 581 0.94 -12.11 -33.30
N MET A 582 0.25 -11.51 -32.32
CA MET A 582 0.13 -12.12 -30.98
C MET A 582 -0.78 -13.34 -31.01
N VAL A 583 -1.85 -13.32 -31.80
CA VAL A 583 -2.73 -14.50 -32.00
C VAL A 583 -1.91 -15.69 -32.51
N ASP A 584 -1.06 -15.50 -33.51
CA ASP A 584 -0.24 -16.59 -34.08
C ASP A 584 0.79 -17.10 -33.06
N LYS A 585 1.39 -16.23 -32.29
CA LYS A 585 2.28 -16.61 -31.18
C LYS A 585 1.55 -17.41 -30.10
N MET A 586 0.35 -16.99 -29.69
CA MET A 586 -0.44 -17.65 -28.65
C MET A 586 -1.02 -19.00 -29.11
N LYS A 587 -1.35 -19.17 -30.39
CA LYS A 587 -1.73 -20.48 -30.94
C LYS A 587 -0.60 -21.49 -30.82
N THR A 588 0.61 -21.08 -31.16
CA THR A 588 1.82 -21.91 -31.04
C THR A 588 2.07 -22.28 -29.58
N LEU A 589 1.96 -21.32 -28.65
CA LEU A 589 2.09 -21.53 -27.21
C LEU A 589 1.01 -22.48 -26.69
N GLY A 590 -0.26 -22.29 -27.04
CA GLY A 590 -1.37 -23.14 -26.63
C GLY A 590 -1.20 -24.60 -27.05
N THR A 591 -0.57 -24.84 -28.21
CA THR A 591 -0.21 -26.20 -28.67
C THR A 591 0.90 -26.82 -27.84
N LEU A 592 1.82 -26.02 -27.29
CA LEU A 592 2.91 -26.50 -26.45
C LEU A 592 2.48 -26.78 -25.01
N ILE A 593 1.59 -25.96 -24.45
CA ILE A 593 1.14 -26.08 -23.06
C ILE A 593 0.04 -27.13 -22.91
N GLY A 594 -0.75 -27.37 -23.96
CA GLY A 594 -1.83 -28.38 -23.98
C GLY A 594 -1.36 -29.82 -24.19
N LYS A 595 -0.06 -30.04 -24.28
CA LYS A 595 0.60 -31.36 -24.31
C LYS A 595 1.24 -31.68 -22.96
#